data_5116b289794c937a39454267276c296b
#
_entry.id   5116b289794c937a39454267276c296b
#
_cell.length_a   1.000
_cell.length_b   1.000
_cell.length_c   1.000
_cell.angle_alpha   90.00
_cell.angle_beta   90.00
_cell.angle_gamma   90.00
#
_symmetry.space_group_name_H-M   'P 1'
#
loop_
_entity.id
_entity.type
_entity.pdbx_description
1 polymer ?
#
loop_
_entity_poly.entity_id
_entity_poly.type
_entity_poly.pdbx_seq_one_letter_code
_entity_poly.pdbx_strand_id
1 'polypeptide(L)' 'MGILRELCVKYTVLTDSEIMLLESVEKSLPFIADLTGSDVFIDIFDEDTKHAVVAAQARPQFGTSR' A
#
# COMPACT_ATOMS: atom_id res chain seq x y z
N MET A 1 5.60 3.22 -9.78
CA MET A 1 5.31 3.70 -10.16
C MET A 1 4.10 3.93 -10.15
N GLY A 2 3.49 4.16 -10.18
CA GLY A 2 2.48 4.55 -10.49
C GLY A 2 1.21 4.52 -9.81
N ILE A 3 0.67 3.38 -9.62
CA ILE A 3 -0.68 3.30 -9.11
C ILE A 3 -0.82 3.86 -7.70
N LEU A 4 0.12 3.56 -6.82
CA LEU A 4 0.04 4.08 -5.47
C LEU A 4 0.10 5.62 -5.47
N ARG A 5 1.03 6.18 -6.25
CA ARG A 5 1.14 7.63 -6.32
C ARG A 5 -0.11 8.25 -6.92
N GLU A 6 -0.64 7.65 -7.96
CA GLU A 6 -1.85 8.18 -8.61
C GLU A 6 -3.03 8.16 -7.64
N LEU A 7 -3.18 7.11 -6.87
CA LEU A 7 -4.28 7.03 -5.92
C LEU A 7 -4.10 8.03 -4.79
N CYS A 8 -2.87 8.23 -4.32
CA CYS A 8 -2.62 9.21 -3.29
C CYS A 8 -2.93 10.62 -3.78
N VAL A 9 -2.54 10.95 -4.99
CA VAL A 9 -2.84 12.27 -5.53
C VAL A 9 -4.34 12.45 -5.69
N LYS A 10 -5.04 11.40 -6.09
CA LYS A 10 -6.46 11.50 -6.38
C LYS A 10 -7.31 11.55 -5.12
N TYR A 11 -6.95 10.78 -4.11
CA TYR A 11 -7.83 10.59 -2.96
C TYR A 11 -7.34 11.19 -1.66
N THR A 12 -6.14 11.75 -1.63
CA THR A 12 -5.61 12.28 -0.38
C THR A 12 -5.00 13.64 -0.62
N VAL A 13 -4.62 14.29 0.49
CA VAL A 13 -3.93 15.57 0.41
C VAL A 13 -2.48 15.39 0.86
N LEU A 14 -1.95 14.20 0.71
CA LEU A 14 -0.57 13.95 1.13
C LEU A 14 0.41 14.75 0.29
N THR A 15 1.48 15.17 0.92
CA THR A 15 2.53 15.88 0.19
C THR A 15 3.34 14.90 -0.62
N ASP A 16 4.12 15.41 -1.55
CA ASP A 16 4.97 14.57 -2.37
C ASP A 16 5.94 13.76 -1.51
N SER A 17 6.50 14.36 -0.48
CA SER A 17 7.41 13.64 0.42
C SER A 17 6.70 12.49 1.12
N GLU A 18 5.47 12.71 1.54
CA GLU A 18 4.71 11.64 2.19
C GLU A 18 4.38 10.53 1.23
N ILE A 19 4.07 10.85 -0.02
CA ILE A 19 3.81 9.84 -1.02
C ILE A 19 5.08 9.04 -1.31
N MET A 20 6.22 9.71 -1.37
CA MET A 20 7.49 9.01 -1.57
C MET A 20 7.77 8.02 -0.44
N LEU A 21 7.43 8.41 0.78
CA LEU A 21 7.61 7.52 1.91
C LEU A 21 6.72 6.28 1.78
N LEU A 22 5.49 6.46 1.37
CA LEU A 22 4.59 5.33 1.14
C LEU A 22 5.09 4.45 0.01
N GLU A 23 5.64 5.04 -1.04
CA GLU A 23 6.21 4.24 -2.13
C GLU A 23 7.38 3.41 -1.63
N SER A 24 8.17 3.92 -0.70
CA SER A 24 9.25 3.14 -0.11
C SER A 24 8.71 1.98 0.70
N VAL A 25 7.63 2.20 1.45
CA VAL A 25 6.99 1.13 2.19
C VAL A 25 6.44 0.09 1.22
N GLU A 26 5.85 0.53 0.12
CA GLU A 26 5.29 -0.37 -0.87
C GLU A 26 6.35 -1.34 -1.39
N LYS A 27 7.56 -0.87 -1.60
CA LYS A 27 8.63 -1.73 -2.09
C LYS A 27 8.99 -2.82 -1.09
N SER A 28 8.74 -2.58 0.19
CA SER A 28 9.05 -3.56 1.23
C SER A 28 7.89 -4.49 1.53
N LEU A 29 6.72 -4.25 0.96
CA LEU A 29 5.55 -5.07 1.28
C LEU A 29 5.75 -6.55 1.03
N PRO A 30 6.37 -7.00 -0.07
CA PRO A 30 6.56 -8.43 -0.26
C PRO A 30 7.40 -9.05 0.85
N PHE A 31 8.42 -8.33 1.31
CA PHE A 31 9.25 -8.81 2.39
C PHE A 31 8.45 -8.90 3.69
N ILE A 32 7.63 -7.89 3.96
CA ILE A 32 6.80 -7.88 5.15
C ILE A 32 5.78 -9.02 5.09
N ALA A 33 5.20 -9.26 3.93
CA ALA A 33 4.24 -10.34 3.77
C ALA A 33 4.90 -11.68 4.04
N ASP A 34 6.13 -11.86 3.56
CA ASP A 34 6.85 -13.09 3.80
C ASP A 34 7.16 -13.29 5.29
N LEU A 35 7.54 -12.21 5.98
CA LEU A 35 7.85 -12.31 7.40
C LEU A 35 6.63 -12.65 8.23
N THR A 36 5.48 -12.09 7.87
CA THR A 36 4.29 -12.31 8.67
C THR A 36 3.51 -13.54 8.22
N GLY A 37 3.79 -14.04 7.02
CA GLY A 37 3.03 -15.16 6.47
C GLY A 37 1.62 -14.80 6.10
N SER A 38 1.34 -13.52 5.91
CA SER A 38 -0.01 -13.04 5.62
C SER A 38 0.02 -11.96 4.56
N ASP A 39 -1.09 -11.78 3.91
CA ASP A 39 -1.23 -10.67 2.97
C ASP A 39 -1.14 -9.35 3.74
N VAL A 40 -0.52 -8.37 3.15
CA VAL A 40 -0.44 -7.03 3.72
C VAL A 40 -0.92 -6.02 2.70
N PHE A 41 -1.48 -4.91 3.19
CA PHE A 41 -2.10 -3.91 2.33
C PHE A 41 -1.69 -2.52 2.75
N ILE A 42 -1.73 -1.60 1.80
CA ILE A 42 -1.73 -0.17 2.11
C ILE A 42 -3.10 0.36 1.70
N ASP A 43 -3.85 0.91 2.65
CA ASP A 43 -5.15 1.48 2.37
C ASP A 43 -5.08 2.99 2.45
N ILE A 44 -5.80 3.65 1.57
CA ILE A 44 -5.92 5.10 1.57
C ILE A 44 -7.37 5.43 1.86
N PHE A 45 -7.60 6.31 2.82
CA PHE A 45 -8.95 6.70 3.17
C PHE A 45 -9.34 7.94 2.37
N ASP A 46 -10.45 7.83 1.67
CA ASP A 46 -10.96 8.96 0.89
C ASP A 46 -11.94 9.70 1.78
N GLU A 47 -11.57 10.89 2.20
CA GLU A 47 -12.40 11.65 3.11
C GLU A 47 -13.70 12.12 2.48
N ASP A 48 -13.72 12.31 1.18
CA ASP A 48 -14.93 12.78 0.53
C ASP A 48 -16.01 11.71 0.52
N THR A 49 -15.65 10.49 0.23
CA THR A 49 -16.64 9.42 0.13
C THR A 49 -16.70 8.59 1.41
N LYS A 50 -15.77 8.78 2.32
CA LYS A 50 -15.67 8.01 3.55
C LYS A 50 -15.40 6.53 3.31
N HIS A 51 -14.74 6.23 2.22
CA HIS A 51 -14.39 4.84 1.91
C HIS A 51 -12.88 4.69 1.88
N ALA A 52 -12.41 3.49 2.16
CA ALA A 52 -11.00 3.16 2.03
C ALA A 52 -10.76 2.52 0.68
N VAL A 53 -9.60 2.84 0.11
CA VAL A 53 -9.20 2.28 -1.17
C VAL A 53 -7.89 1.55 -0.96
N VAL A 54 -7.83 0.30 -1.40
CA VAL A 54 -6.58 -0.47 -1.30
C VAL A 54 -5.64 0.04 -2.38
N ALA A 55 -4.54 0.64 -1.97
CA ALA A 55 -3.58 1.23 -2.91
C ALA A 55 -2.44 0.28 -3.25
N ALA A 56 -2.13 -0.65 -2.38
CA ALA A 56 -1.07 -1.62 -2.63
C ALA A 56 -1.32 -2.86 -1.79
N GLN A 57 -0.88 -4.00 -2.27
CA GLN A 57 -0.99 -5.21 -1.48
C GLN A 57 0.10 -6.18 -1.89
N ALA A 58 0.46 -7.05 -1.00
CA ALA A 58 1.43 -8.09 -1.27
C ALA A 58 1.03 -9.36 -0.54
N ARG A 59 1.40 -10.50 -1.10
CA ARG A 59 1.15 -11.80 -0.52
C ARG A 59 2.48 -12.46 -0.22
N PRO A 60 2.50 -13.38 0.74
CA PRO A 60 3.72 -14.13 0.99
C PRO A 60 4.15 -14.87 -0.27
N GLN A 61 5.43 -14.77 -0.60
CA GLN A 61 5.89 -15.47 -1.75
C GLN A 61 6.49 -16.79 -1.41
N PHE A 62 6.99 -16.95 -0.19
CA PHE A 62 7.55 -18.17 0.13
C PHE A 62 6.67 -18.74 1.10
N GLY A 63 6.00 -19.49 0.96
CA GLY A 63 5.36 -19.99 1.70
C GLY A 63 4.67 -20.77 2.05
N THR A 64 4.03 -20.68 2.69
CA THR A 64 3.39 -21.40 3.20
C THR A 64 2.26 -21.60 2.74
N SER A 65 1.89 -22.37 2.64
CA SER A 65 0.84 -22.65 2.19
C SER A 65 -0.01 -22.76 3.14
N ARG A 66 -0.77 -22.40 3.21
CA ARG A 66 -1.62 -22.50 4.09
C ARG A 66 -2.67 -23.01 3.77
#